data_e2e402f7cffa8cca54211591d1bb2081
#
_entry.id   e2e402f7cffa8cca54211591d1bb2081
#
_cell.length_a   1.000
_cell.length_b   1.000
_cell.length_c   1.000
_cell.angle_alpha   90.00
_cell.angle_beta   90.00
_cell.angle_gamma   90.00
#
_symmetry.space_group_name_H-M   'P 1'
#
loop_
_entity.id
_entity.type
_entity.pdbx_description
1 polymer ?
#
loop_
_entity_poly.entity_id
_entity_poly.type
_entity_poly.pdbx_seq_one_letter_code
_entity_poly.pdbx_strand_id
1 'polypeptide(L)'
;GLGDVYKRQICQFAGVYVPNPEIGFYSLLPDFSNGLSIPSLAPVFGKLDFSGVFSLNFIVVIFAFLFVDMFDTIGTLIGVSSKADMLDENGKLPRIKGALLADAVATTAGAVLGTSTTTTFVESASGVSEGGRTGLTAVTTAILFGLALFLSPIFLAIPSFATAPALVVVGFYMLTNVVNIDFNDISEALPCYICIGAMPFFYSISEGISMGVISYVVLNLLTGKAKEKKISILMYVLAVLFILKYIFL
;
A
#
# COMPACT_ATOMS: atom_id res chain seq x y z
N GLY A 1 16.81 -9.49 -12.90
CA GLY A 1 16.03 -10.27 -11.97
C GLY A 1 16.73 -11.42 -11.28
N LEU A 2 16.13 -12.61 -11.30
CA LEU A 2 16.66 -13.79 -10.57
C LEU A 2 18.12 -14.13 -10.94
N GLY A 3 18.51 -13.99 -12.21
CA GLY A 3 19.88 -14.21 -12.67
C GLY A 3 20.92 -13.33 -11.97
N ASP A 4 20.56 -12.10 -11.61
CA ASP A 4 21.47 -11.20 -10.90
C ASP A 4 21.56 -11.52 -9.42
N VAL A 5 20.47 -12.07 -8.83
CA VAL A 5 20.52 -12.61 -7.45
C VAL A 5 21.52 -13.74 -7.36
N TYR A 6 21.43 -14.74 -8.25
CA TYR A 6 22.36 -15.87 -8.27
C TYR A 6 23.81 -15.44 -8.49
N LYS A 7 24.07 -14.51 -9.43
CA LYS A 7 25.41 -13.97 -9.63
C LYS A 7 25.97 -13.33 -8.37
N ARG A 8 25.18 -12.49 -7.69
CA ARG A 8 25.60 -11.84 -6.44
C ARG A 8 25.78 -12.83 -5.30
N GLN A 9 24.91 -13.85 -5.19
CA GLN A 9 25.08 -14.93 -4.21
C GLN A 9 26.41 -15.70 -4.44
N ILE A 10 26.73 -16.02 -5.70
CA ILE A 10 28.01 -16.64 -6.05
C ILE A 10 29.18 -15.71 -5.69
N CYS A 11 29.07 -14.40 -5.97
CA CYS A 11 30.10 -13.43 -5.58
C CYS A 11 30.26 -13.31 -4.07
N GLN A 12 29.16 -13.39 -3.31
CA GLN A 12 29.21 -13.40 -1.85
C GLN A 12 29.88 -14.68 -1.33
N PHE A 13 29.53 -15.83 -1.87
CA PHE A 13 30.14 -17.11 -1.51
C PHE A 13 31.64 -17.16 -1.86
N ALA A 14 32.02 -16.56 -2.97
CA ALA A 14 33.41 -16.42 -3.41
C ALA A 14 34.20 -15.31 -2.67
N GLY A 15 33.58 -14.59 -1.73
CA GLY A 15 34.21 -13.51 -0.97
C GLY A 15 34.46 -12.21 -1.75
N VAL A 16 33.91 -12.11 -2.98
CA VAL A 16 34.00 -10.91 -3.82
C VAL A 16 32.98 -9.85 -3.38
N TYR A 17 31.80 -10.28 -2.97
CA TYR A 17 30.78 -9.42 -2.38
C TYR A 17 30.80 -9.60 -0.85
N VAL A 18 31.18 -8.54 -0.15
CA VAL A 18 31.19 -8.52 1.32
C VAL A 18 30.00 -7.71 1.81
N PRO A 19 29.05 -8.32 2.54
CA PRO A 19 27.94 -7.58 3.11
C PRO A 19 28.40 -6.51 4.09
N ASN A 20 27.86 -5.30 3.96
CA ASN A 20 28.06 -4.20 4.91
C ASN A 20 26.73 -3.48 5.11
N PRO A 21 25.96 -3.80 6.18
CA PRO A 21 24.66 -3.22 6.45
C PRO A 21 24.68 -1.70 6.64
N GLU A 22 25.80 -1.12 7.10
CA GLU A 22 25.92 0.33 7.33
C GLU A 22 25.81 1.15 6.06
N ILE A 23 26.20 0.58 4.92
CA ILE A 23 26.12 1.21 3.60
C ILE A 23 25.03 0.56 2.71
N GLY A 24 24.12 -0.20 3.33
CA GLY A 24 22.96 -0.79 2.64
C GLY A 24 23.24 -2.07 1.83
N PHE A 25 24.41 -2.69 2.00
CA PHE A 25 24.75 -3.97 1.36
C PHE A 25 24.44 -5.13 2.32
N TYR A 26 23.27 -5.71 2.18
CA TYR A 26 22.83 -6.83 3.02
C TYR A 26 23.31 -8.17 2.48
N SER A 27 23.39 -9.17 3.36
CA SER A 27 23.67 -10.55 2.96
C SER A 27 22.55 -11.06 2.02
N LEU A 28 22.97 -11.76 0.96
CA LEU A 28 22.08 -12.42 -0.01
C LEU A 28 21.98 -13.93 0.24
N LEU A 29 22.71 -14.42 1.24
CA LEU A 29 22.65 -15.80 1.69
C LEU A 29 21.76 -15.87 2.94
N PRO A 30 20.89 -16.89 3.03
CA PRO A 30 20.10 -17.11 4.25
C PRO A 30 21.01 -17.34 5.46
N ASP A 31 20.73 -16.67 6.55
CA ASP A 31 21.44 -16.86 7.82
C ASP A 31 20.68 -17.85 8.69
N PHE A 32 21.22 -19.04 8.84
CA PHE A 32 20.68 -20.12 9.67
C PHE A 32 21.41 -20.23 11.03
N SER A 33 22.19 -19.24 11.44
CA SER A 33 22.95 -19.28 12.70
C SER A 33 22.03 -19.49 13.92
N ASN A 34 20.81 -18.99 13.87
CA ASN A 34 19.76 -19.17 14.89
C ASN A 34 18.82 -20.35 14.60
N GLY A 35 19.10 -21.16 13.57
CA GLY A 35 18.25 -22.26 13.13
C GLY A 35 16.94 -21.77 12.46
N LEU A 36 15.97 -22.68 12.35
CA LEU A 36 14.60 -22.39 11.88
C LEU A 36 13.77 -21.93 13.09
N SER A 37 13.97 -20.71 13.57
CA SER A 37 13.24 -20.17 14.72
C SER A 37 12.31 -19.05 14.29
N ILE A 38 11.13 -18.99 14.91
CA ILE A 38 10.21 -17.87 14.72
C ILE A 38 10.82 -16.62 15.39
N PRO A 39 10.96 -15.48 14.68
CA PRO A 39 11.43 -14.24 15.29
C PRO A 39 10.56 -13.87 16.49
N SER A 40 11.19 -13.49 17.60
CA SER A 40 10.48 -13.10 18.81
C SER A 40 9.78 -11.75 18.64
N LEU A 41 8.49 -11.67 18.94
CA LEU A 41 7.72 -10.43 19.01
C LEU A 41 7.86 -9.71 20.35
N ALA A 42 8.47 -10.34 21.36
CA ALA A 42 8.55 -9.82 22.72
C ALA A 42 9.11 -8.37 22.82
N PRO A 43 10.09 -7.93 22.00
CA PRO A 43 10.60 -6.56 22.08
C PRO A 43 9.59 -5.49 21.68
N VAL A 44 8.61 -5.81 20.82
CA VAL A 44 7.67 -4.85 20.23
C VAL A 44 6.22 -5.06 20.66
N PHE A 45 5.90 -6.24 21.14
CA PHE A 45 4.53 -6.60 21.56
C PHE A 45 4.00 -5.68 22.66
N GLY A 46 2.87 -5.02 22.40
CA GLY A 46 2.20 -4.15 23.34
C GLY A 46 2.96 -2.88 23.75
N LYS A 47 4.00 -2.49 23.00
CA LYS A 47 4.82 -1.28 23.27
C LYS A 47 4.18 -0.02 22.70
N LEU A 48 2.87 0.14 22.91
CA LEU A 48 2.14 1.34 22.49
C LEU A 48 2.43 2.49 23.46
N ASP A 49 2.92 3.62 22.92
CA ASP A 49 3.15 4.85 23.68
C ASP A 49 2.03 5.87 23.37
N PHE A 50 1.29 6.24 24.40
CA PHE A 50 0.19 7.21 24.32
C PHE A 50 0.56 8.58 24.87
N SER A 51 1.82 8.83 25.26
CA SER A 51 2.24 10.04 25.95
C SER A 51 2.06 11.33 25.14
N GLY A 52 2.10 11.24 23.80
CA GLY A 52 1.97 12.39 22.90
C GLY A 52 0.63 12.51 22.16
N VAL A 53 -0.35 11.66 22.44
CA VAL A 53 -1.58 11.51 21.62
C VAL A 53 -2.42 12.81 21.50
N PHE A 54 -2.39 13.66 22.51
CA PHE A 54 -3.15 14.92 22.53
C PHE A 54 -2.37 16.12 22.00
N SER A 55 -1.15 15.93 21.48
CA SER A 55 -0.43 17.02 20.85
C SER A 55 -1.03 17.34 19.47
N LEU A 56 -1.05 18.64 19.09
CA LEU A 56 -1.58 19.06 17.79
C LEU A 56 -0.87 18.36 16.62
N ASN A 57 0.45 18.24 16.72
CA ASN A 57 1.26 17.55 15.71
C ASN A 57 0.85 16.08 15.56
N PHE A 58 0.59 15.38 16.67
CA PHE A 58 0.17 14.01 16.65
C PHE A 58 -1.21 13.83 16.01
N ILE A 59 -2.15 14.74 16.30
CA ILE A 59 -3.48 14.73 15.68
C ILE A 59 -3.38 14.91 14.18
N VAL A 60 -2.56 15.85 13.69
CA VAL A 60 -2.35 16.07 12.25
C VAL A 60 -1.73 14.82 11.59
N VAL A 61 -0.75 14.20 12.24
CA VAL A 61 -0.09 12.98 11.74
C VAL A 61 -1.09 11.82 11.68
N ILE A 62 -1.90 11.61 12.74
CA ILE A 62 -2.96 10.57 12.74
C ILE A 62 -3.92 10.77 11.56
N PHE A 63 -4.41 11.99 11.35
CA PHE A 63 -5.29 12.26 10.23
C PHE A 63 -4.64 11.95 8.89
N ALA A 64 -3.38 12.37 8.69
CA ALA A 64 -2.66 12.08 7.47
C ALA A 64 -2.53 10.57 7.21
N PHE A 65 -2.10 9.80 8.22
CA PHE A 65 -1.97 8.34 8.09
C PHE A 65 -3.33 7.65 7.90
N LEU A 66 -4.36 8.05 8.65
CA LEU A 66 -5.70 7.49 8.51
C LEU A 66 -6.24 7.63 7.08
N PHE A 67 -6.09 8.81 6.49
CA PHE A 67 -6.58 9.03 5.13
C PHE A 67 -5.74 8.30 4.09
N VAL A 68 -4.43 8.23 4.26
CA VAL A 68 -3.56 7.45 3.36
C VAL A 68 -3.95 5.98 3.39
N ASP A 69 -4.04 5.40 4.57
CA ASP A 69 -4.41 4.00 4.77
C ASP A 69 -5.82 3.70 4.20
N MET A 70 -6.78 4.59 4.46
CA MET A 70 -8.14 4.46 3.93
C MET A 70 -8.18 4.50 2.40
N PHE A 71 -7.48 5.46 1.76
CA PHE A 71 -7.48 5.57 0.30
C PHE A 71 -6.69 4.45 -0.36
N ASP A 72 -5.59 4.02 0.23
CA ASP A 72 -4.81 2.87 -0.22
C ASP A 72 -5.66 1.60 -0.19
N THR A 73 -6.31 1.32 0.93
CA THR A 73 -7.21 0.17 1.08
C THR A 73 -8.40 0.23 0.12
N ILE A 74 -9.07 1.38 -0.01
CA ILE A 74 -10.23 1.53 -0.93
C ILE A 74 -9.77 1.35 -2.38
N GLY A 75 -8.68 2.00 -2.77
CA GLY A 75 -8.13 1.91 -4.12
C GLY A 75 -7.77 0.46 -4.49
N THR A 76 -7.08 -0.23 -3.59
CA THR A 76 -6.69 -1.63 -3.78
C THR A 76 -7.91 -2.56 -3.82
N LEU A 77 -8.88 -2.39 -2.90
CA LEU A 77 -10.12 -3.18 -2.90
C LEU A 77 -10.89 -3.02 -4.20
N ILE A 78 -11.06 -1.80 -4.69
CA ILE A 78 -11.75 -1.54 -5.96
C ILE A 78 -10.96 -2.14 -7.13
N GLY A 79 -9.65 -1.92 -7.18
CA GLY A 79 -8.79 -2.43 -8.23
C GLY A 79 -8.78 -3.95 -8.32
N VAL A 80 -8.60 -4.65 -7.21
CA VAL A 80 -8.62 -6.12 -7.14
C VAL A 80 -10.02 -6.67 -7.43
N SER A 81 -11.07 -6.04 -6.88
CA SER A 81 -12.46 -6.47 -7.10
C SER A 81 -12.92 -6.26 -8.54
N SER A 82 -12.44 -5.22 -9.22
CA SER A 82 -12.65 -5.02 -10.65
C SER A 82 -12.09 -6.17 -11.48
N LYS A 83 -10.90 -6.67 -11.13
CA LYS A 83 -10.29 -7.84 -11.78
C LYS A 83 -11.04 -9.16 -11.49
N ALA A 84 -11.76 -9.22 -10.37
CA ALA A 84 -12.56 -10.36 -9.94
C ALA A 84 -13.99 -10.34 -10.50
N ASP A 85 -14.39 -9.31 -11.26
CA ASP A 85 -15.78 -9.06 -11.67
C ASP A 85 -16.75 -9.03 -10.48
N MET A 86 -16.31 -8.44 -9.35
CA MET A 86 -17.07 -8.35 -8.11
C MET A 86 -17.74 -6.99 -7.91
N LEU A 87 -17.53 -6.03 -8.81
CA LEU A 87 -18.18 -4.73 -8.77
C LEU A 87 -19.60 -4.83 -9.32
N ASP A 88 -20.51 -4.02 -8.76
CA ASP A 88 -21.88 -3.87 -9.28
C ASP A 88 -21.90 -3.03 -10.57
N GLU A 89 -23.11 -2.90 -11.19
CA GLU A 89 -23.32 -2.12 -12.42
C GLU A 89 -22.94 -0.64 -12.27
N ASN A 90 -22.84 -0.13 -11.03
CA ASN A 90 -22.44 1.24 -10.71
C ASN A 90 -20.95 1.35 -10.34
N GLY A 91 -20.17 0.29 -10.52
CA GLY A 91 -18.74 0.24 -10.16
C GLY A 91 -18.48 0.21 -8.65
N LYS A 92 -19.48 -0.14 -7.83
CA LYS A 92 -19.33 -0.22 -6.36
C LYS A 92 -19.06 -1.65 -5.92
N LEU A 93 -18.22 -1.79 -4.92
CA LEU A 93 -17.96 -3.08 -4.29
C LEU A 93 -19.07 -3.42 -3.29
N PRO A 94 -19.86 -4.49 -3.53
CA PRO A 94 -20.80 -4.99 -2.54
C PRO A 94 -20.07 -5.36 -1.24
N ARG A 95 -20.69 -5.04 -0.09
CA ARG A 95 -20.13 -5.35 1.25
C ARG A 95 -18.79 -4.67 1.57
N ILE A 96 -18.45 -3.55 0.93
CA ILE A 96 -17.24 -2.78 1.19
C ILE A 96 -17.06 -2.46 2.68
N LYS A 97 -18.14 -2.23 3.43
CA LYS A 97 -18.10 -1.99 4.88
C LYS A 97 -17.49 -3.16 5.66
N GLY A 98 -17.79 -4.40 5.27
CA GLY A 98 -17.22 -5.58 5.90
C GLY A 98 -15.73 -5.73 5.59
N ALA A 99 -15.32 -5.42 4.37
CA ALA A 99 -13.91 -5.44 3.96
C ALA A 99 -13.09 -4.39 4.74
N LEU A 100 -13.57 -3.14 4.79
CA LEU A 100 -12.92 -2.07 5.57
C LEU A 100 -12.89 -2.37 7.07
N LEU A 101 -13.92 -3.01 7.63
CA LEU A 101 -13.91 -3.42 9.03
C LEU A 101 -12.88 -4.50 9.30
N ALA A 102 -12.73 -5.48 8.40
CA ALA A 102 -11.71 -6.52 8.52
C ALA A 102 -10.30 -5.93 8.46
N ASP A 103 -10.07 -4.97 7.57
CA ASP A 103 -8.82 -4.22 7.44
C ASP A 103 -8.50 -3.45 8.74
N ALA A 104 -9.45 -2.68 9.27
CA ALA A 104 -9.29 -1.93 10.51
C ALA A 104 -8.99 -2.83 11.73
N VAL A 105 -9.66 -3.99 11.83
CA VAL A 105 -9.41 -4.97 12.90
C VAL A 105 -8.00 -5.56 12.75
N ALA A 106 -7.59 -5.90 11.53
CA ALA A 106 -6.27 -6.46 11.25
C ALA A 106 -5.15 -5.44 11.55
N THR A 107 -5.32 -4.18 11.14
CA THR A 107 -4.40 -3.07 11.44
C THR A 107 -4.27 -2.83 12.94
N THR A 108 -5.40 -2.86 13.67
CA THR A 108 -5.40 -2.72 15.15
C THR A 108 -4.65 -3.88 15.81
N ALA A 109 -4.90 -5.11 15.37
CA ALA A 109 -4.19 -6.28 15.86
C ALA A 109 -2.68 -6.19 15.54
N GLY A 110 -2.33 -5.75 14.32
CA GLY A 110 -0.95 -5.50 13.92
C GLY A 110 -0.25 -4.48 14.81
N ALA A 111 -0.91 -3.38 15.17
CA ALA A 111 -0.37 -2.37 16.08
C ALA A 111 -0.06 -2.95 17.46
N VAL A 112 -0.92 -3.79 18.01
CA VAL A 112 -0.67 -4.49 19.29
C VAL A 112 0.49 -5.46 19.18
N LEU A 113 0.63 -6.15 18.05
CA LEU A 113 1.75 -7.06 17.78
C LEU A 113 3.06 -6.31 17.51
N GLY A 114 3.02 -5.00 17.28
CA GLY A 114 4.18 -4.16 16.92
C GLY A 114 4.62 -4.33 15.47
N THR A 115 3.69 -4.71 14.58
CA THR A 115 3.94 -4.79 13.14
C THR A 115 3.49 -3.51 12.44
N SER A 116 3.87 -3.34 11.19
CA SER A 116 3.32 -2.32 10.28
C SER A 116 1.82 -2.51 10.11
N THR A 117 1.12 -1.49 9.57
CA THR A 117 -0.30 -1.59 9.21
C THR A 117 -0.54 -2.83 8.35
N THR A 118 -1.66 -3.50 8.59
CA THR A 118 -2.11 -4.64 7.79
C THR A 118 -3.17 -4.11 6.83
N THR A 119 -2.81 -4.00 5.57
CA THR A 119 -3.68 -3.45 4.52
C THR A 119 -3.91 -4.47 3.41
N THR A 120 -4.86 -4.17 2.54
CA THR A 120 -5.12 -4.98 1.34
C THR A 120 -3.99 -4.78 0.33
N PHE A 121 -3.37 -5.86 -0.13
CA PHE A 121 -2.25 -5.83 -1.08
C PHE A 121 -2.72 -5.89 -2.53
N VAL A 122 -2.11 -5.07 -3.39
CA VAL A 122 -2.36 -5.07 -4.85
C VAL A 122 -1.93 -6.38 -5.51
N GLU A 123 -0.98 -7.09 -4.93
CA GLU A 123 -0.51 -8.41 -5.36
C GLU A 123 -1.62 -9.46 -5.33
N SER A 124 -2.68 -9.24 -4.54
CA SER A 124 -3.88 -10.07 -4.54
C SER A 124 -4.53 -10.15 -5.92
N ALA A 125 -4.31 -9.15 -6.80
CA ALA A 125 -4.80 -9.16 -8.17
C ALA A 125 -4.23 -10.36 -8.97
N SER A 126 -3.02 -10.81 -8.68
CA SER A 126 -2.44 -11.99 -9.32
C SER A 126 -3.17 -13.28 -8.93
N GLY A 127 -3.45 -13.47 -7.64
CA GLY A 127 -4.23 -14.63 -7.18
C GLY A 127 -5.67 -14.64 -7.68
N VAL A 128 -6.27 -13.45 -7.79
CA VAL A 128 -7.61 -13.28 -8.36
C VAL A 128 -7.64 -13.58 -9.85
N SER A 129 -6.63 -13.19 -10.62
CA SER A 129 -6.52 -13.50 -12.05
C SER A 129 -6.38 -14.99 -12.33
N GLU A 130 -5.78 -15.73 -11.39
CA GLU A 130 -5.68 -17.20 -11.42
C GLU A 130 -6.97 -17.91 -10.93
N GLY A 131 -8.02 -17.17 -10.58
CA GLY A 131 -9.32 -17.71 -10.21
C GLY A 131 -9.62 -17.72 -8.71
N GLY A 132 -8.75 -17.17 -7.87
CA GLY A 132 -8.97 -17.05 -6.42
C GLY A 132 -10.02 -15.99 -6.09
N ARG A 133 -11.26 -16.39 -5.77
CA ARG A 133 -12.40 -15.46 -5.57
C ARG A 133 -13.16 -15.71 -4.26
N THR A 134 -12.64 -16.54 -3.39
CA THR A 134 -13.32 -16.90 -2.15
C THR A 134 -12.46 -16.63 -0.92
N GLY A 135 -13.07 -16.55 0.25
CA GLY A 135 -12.36 -16.43 1.52
C GLY A 135 -11.35 -17.56 1.78
N LEU A 136 -11.51 -18.72 1.14
CA LEU A 136 -10.55 -19.81 1.23
C LEU A 136 -9.18 -19.41 0.67
N THR A 137 -9.13 -18.61 -0.39
CA THR A 137 -7.88 -18.05 -0.93
C THR A 137 -7.15 -17.23 0.13
N ALA A 138 -7.86 -16.36 0.86
CA ALA A 138 -7.28 -15.55 1.93
C ALA A 138 -6.78 -16.41 3.10
N VAL A 139 -7.54 -17.43 3.50
CA VAL A 139 -7.13 -18.38 4.56
C VAL A 139 -5.88 -19.15 4.14
N THR A 140 -5.81 -19.61 2.90
CA THR A 140 -4.62 -20.31 2.38
C THR A 140 -3.39 -19.40 2.40
N THR A 141 -3.55 -18.15 1.97
CA THR A 141 -2.48 -17.16 2.03
C THR A 141 -2.03 -16.91 3.46
N ALA A 142 -2.94 -16.76 4.41
CA ALA A 142 -2.63 -16.58 5.82
C ALA A 142 -1.83 -17.77 6.39
N ILE A 143 -2.22 -19.01 6.06
CA ILE A 143 -1.48 -20.22 6.46
C ILE A 143 -0.07 -20.20 5.87
N LEU A 144 0.08 -19.87 4.60
CA LEU A 144 1.39 -19.77 3.95
C LEU A 144 2.28 -18.70 4.58
N PHE A 145 1.73 -17.54 4.96
CA PHE A 145 2.46 -16.53 5.75
C PHE A 145 2.88 -17.06 7.11
N GLY A 146 2.00 -17.80 7.80
CA GLY A 146 2.35 -18.46 9.06
C GLY A 146 3.49 -19.46 8.92
N LEU A 147 3.49 -20.27 7.86
CA LEU A 147 4.59 -21.18 7.54
C LEU A 147 5.87 -20.45 7.16
N ALA A 148 5.76 -19.31 6.46
CA ALA A 148 6.90 -18.48 6.08
C ALA A 148 7.66 -17.92 7.29
N LEU A 149 7.02 -17.77 8.45
CA LEU A 149 7.71 -17.35 9.69
C LEU A 149 8.82 -18.34 10.10
N PHE A 150 8.61 -19.63 9.89
CA PHE A 150 9.64 -20.67 10.16
C PHE A 150 10.79 -20.61 9.14
N LEU A 151 10.51 -20.09 7.94
CA LEU A 151 11.47 -19.94 6.85
C LEU A 151 11.98 -18.50 6.74
N SER A 152 11.84 -17.71 7.80
CA SER A 152 12.22 -16.29 7.83
C SER A 152 13.66 -16.03 7.32
N PRO A 153 14.69 -16.84 7.60
CA PRO A 153 16.02 -16.62 7.06
C PRO A 153 16.08 -16.64 5.53
N ILE A 154 15.25 -17.46 4.89
CA ILE A 154 15.17 -17.55 3.42
C ILE A 154 14.49 -16.31 2.86
N PHE A 155 13.35 -15.90 3.42
CA PHE A 155 12.59 -14.76 2.94
C PHE A 155 13.33 -13.43 3.16
N LEU A 156 14.04 -13.29 4.29
CA LEU A 156 14.84 -12.11 4.58
C LEU A 156 16.08 -11.96 3.67
N ALA A 157 16.55 -13.04 3.09
CA ALA A 157 17.65 -13.02 2.12
C ALA A 157 17.23 -12.59 0.72
N ILE A 158 15.90 -12.47 0.44
CA ILE A 158 15.40 -12.03 -0.87
C ILE A 158 15.57 -10.50 -0.97
N PRO A 159 16.43 -10.00 -1.86
CA PRO A 159 16.66 -8.57 -1.98
C PRO A 159 15.52 -7.87 -2.74
N SER A 160 15.31 -6.58 -2.48
CA SER A 160 14.24 -5.78 -3.08
C SER A 160 14.31 -5.73 -4.62
N PHE A 161 15.50 -5.77 -5.21
CA PHE A 161 15.63 -5.81 -6.67
C PHE A 161 15.12 -7.13 -7.31
N ALA A 162 14.97 -8.20 -6.52
CA ALA A 162 14.37 -9.45 -7.00
C ALA A 162 12.83 -9.39 -7.00
N THR A 163 12.24 -8.63 -6.07
CA THR A 163 10.78 -8.45 -5.96
C THR A 163 10.26 -7.34 -6.88
N ALA A 164 11.08 -6.33 -7.20
CA ALA A 164 10.68 -5.20 -8.03
C ALA A 164 10.05 -5.60 -9.38
N PRO A 165 10.57 -6.57 -10.17
CA PRO A 165 9.94 -6.99 -11.42
C PRO A 165 8.53 -7.54 -11.22
N ALA A 166 8.26 -8.26 -10.13
CA ALA A 166 6.92 -8.76 -9.81
C ALA A 166 5.96 -7.60 -9.55
N LEU A 167 6.40 -6.59 -8.79
CA LEU A 167 5.61 -5.38 -8.54
C LEU A 167 5.32 -4.59 -9.81
N VAL A 168 6.27 -4.51 -10.74
CA VAL A 168 6.06 -3.86 -12.05
C VAL A 168 4.98 -4.60 -12.85
N VAL A 169 4.98 -5.94 -12.86
CA VAL A 169 3.96 -6.73 -13.54
C VAL A 169 2.59 -6.55 -12.91
N VAL A 170 2.50 -6.56 -11.57
CA VAL A 170 1.24 -6.29 -10.84
C VAL A 170 0.75 -4.88 -11.15
N GLY A 171 1.62 -3.88 -11.11
CA GLY A 171 1.30 -2.49 -11.48
C GLY A 171 0.76 -2.39 -12.92
N PHE A 172 1.33 -3.12 -13.86
CA PHE A 172 0.83 -3.19 -15.23
C PHE A 172 -0.60 -3.73 -15.30
N TYR A 173 -0.91 -4.81 -14.57
CA TYR A 173 -2.28 -5.33 -14.51
C TYR A 173 -3.27 -4.31 -13.90
N MET A 174 -2.83 -3.52 -12.92
CA MET A 174 -3.67 -2.50 -12.28
C MET A 174 -3.85 -1.26 -13.18
N LEU A 175 -2.88 -0.95 -14.03
CA LEU A 175 -2.92 0.21 -14.94
C LEU A 175 -4.10 0.15 -15.91
N THR A 176 -4.63 -1.04 -16.20
CA THR A 176 -5.82 -1.19 -17.06
C THR A 176 -7.06 -0.43 -16.53
N ASN A 177 -7.12 -0.13 -15.23
CA ASN A 177 -8.22 0.65 -14.64
C ASN A 177 -8.20 2.14 -15.06
N VAL A 178 -7.05 2.64 -15.53
CA VAL A 178 -6.89 4.02 -16.04
C VAL A 178 -7.80 4.29 -17.25
N VAL A 179 -8.17 3.27 -18.00
CA VAL A 179 -9.10 3.38 -19.15
C VAL A 179 -10.49 3.88 -18.73
N ASN A 180 -10.87 3.69 -17.48
CA ASN A 180 -12.15 4.14 -16.95
C ASN A 180 -12.19 5.65 -16.62
N ILE A 181 -11.07 6.36 -16.73
CA ILE A 181 -11.00 7.81 -16.55
C ILE A 181 -11.49 8.49 -17.82
N ASP A 182 -12.43 9.43 -17.67
CA ASP A 182 -12.84 10.26 -18.81
C ASP A 182 -11.79 11.34 -19.10
N PHE A 183 -10.91 11.05 -20.06
CA PHE A 183 -9.88 11.99 -20.50
C PHE A 183 -10.40 13.18 -21.30
N ASN A 184 -11.67 13.20 -21.70
CA ASN A 184 -12.30 14.35 -22.38
C ASN A 184 -12.77 15.41 -21.36
N ASP A 185 -13.00 15.02 -20.10
CA ASP A 185 -13.31 15.97 -19.05
C ASP A 185 -12.02 16.37 -18.28
N ILE A 186 -11.51 17.54 -18.60
CA ILE A 186 -10.27 18.08 -17.97
C ILE A 186 -10.40 18.19 -16.46
N SER A 187 -11.61 18.37 -15.93
CA SER A 187 -11.85 18.47 -14.48
C SER A 187 -11.74 17.14 -13.75
N GLU A 188 -11.68 16.04 -14.48
CA GLU A 188 -11.44 14.67 -13.98
C GLU A 188 -10.06 14.17 -14.39
N ALA A 189 -9.71 14.31 -15.67
CA ALA A 189 -8.45 13.83 -16.23
C ALA A 189 -7.22 14.47 -15.59
N LEU A 190 -7.21 15.80 -15.41
CA LEU A 190 -6.05 16.50 -14.88
C LEU A 190 -5.75 16.16 -13.42
N PRO A 191 -6.74 16.08 -12.49
CA PRO A 191 -6.49 15.58 -11.14
C PRO A 191 -5.96 14.15 -11.09
N CYS A 192 -6.48 13.26 -11.93
CA CYS A 192 -6.00 11.88 -12.04
C CYS A 192 -4.55 11.82 -12.54
N TYR A 193 -4.23 12.62 -13.56
CA TYR A 193 -2.87 12.74 -14.08
C TYR A 193 -1.89 13.27 -13.01
N ILE A 194 -2.28 14.32 -12.27
CA ILE A 194 -1.48 14.86 -11.18
C ILE A 194 -1.27 13.81 -10.09
N CYS A 195 -2.32 13.09 -9.69
CA CYS A 195 -2.25 12.03 -8.69
C CYS A 195 -1.25 10.93 -9.10
N ILE A 196 -1.38 10.40 -10.32
CA ILE A 196 -0.53 9.33 -10.84
C ILE A 196 0.92 9.81 -10.97
N GLY A 197 1.13 11.03 -11.48
CA GLY A 197 2.46 11.59 -11.68
C GLY A 197 3.17 11.95 -10.37
N ALA A 198 2.45 12.51 -9.41
CA ALA A 198 3.03 12.95 -8.13
C ALA A 198 3.54 11.77 -7.28
N MET A 199 2.87 10.60 -7.30
CA MET A 199 3.28 9.45 -6.50
C MET A 199 4.74 9.03 -6.73
N PRO A 200 5.22 8.77 -7.95
CA PRO A 200 6.61 8.40 -8.17
C PRO A 200 7.59 9.56 -7.97
N PHE A 201 7.20 10.82 -8.29
CA PHE A 201 8.09 11.97 -8.12
C PHE A 201 8.38 12.28 -6.65
N PHE A 202 7.39 12.13 -5.78
CA PHE A 202 7.55 12.38 -4.35
C PHE A 202 7.85 11.11 -3.53
N TYR A 203 7.94 9.95 -4.17
CA TYR A 203 8.10 8.65 -3.47
C TYR A 203 7.05 8.45 -2.37
N SER A 204 5.83 8.95 -2.59
CA SER A 204 4.80 8.98 -1.58
C SER A 204 3.40 8.87 -2.19
N ILE A 205 2.69 7.82 -1.81
CA ILE A 205 1.27 7.63 -2.15
C ILE A 205 0.44 8.78 -1.56
N SER A 206 0.78 9.20 -0.34
CA SER A 206 0.12 10.31 0.37
C SER A 206 0.19 11.61 -0.41
N GLU A 207 1.36 11.96 -0.95
CA GLU A 207 1.54 13.19 -1.74
C GLU A 207 0.72 13.14 -3.03
N GLY A 208 0.74 12.01 -3.73
CA GLY A 208 -0.07 11.82 -4.94
C GLY A 208 -1.56 12.01 -4.69
N ILE A 209 -2.09 11.34 -3.65
CA ILE A 209 -3.50 11.45 -3.27
C ILE A 209 -3.83 12.89 -2.85
N SER A 210 -3.00 13.51 -2.02
CA SER A 210 -3.22 14.87 -1.54
C SER A 210 -3.31 15.87 -2.71
N MET A 211 -2.35 15.82 -3.64
CA MET A 211 -2.34 16.67 -4.83
C MET A 211 -3.53 16.38 -5.75
N GLY A 212 -3.88 15.11 -5.93
CA GLY A 212 -5.04 14.69 -6.72
C GLY A 212 -6.34 15.25 -6.15
N VAL A 213 -6.58 15.12 -4.84
CA VAL A 213 -7.79 15.61 -4.17
C VAL A 213 -7.86 17.15 -4.20
N ILE A 214 -6.75 17.84 -3.90
CA ILE A 214 -6.71 19.31 -3.95
C ILE A 214 -7.02 19.80 -5.36
N SER A 215 -6.35 19.25 -6.37
CA SER A 215 -6.55 19.64 -7.76
C SER A 215 -7.97 19.34 -8.26
N TYR A 216 -8.55 18.20 -7.86
CA TYR A 216 -9.93 17.85 -8.19
C TYR A 216 -10.94 18.88 -7.63
N VAL A 217 -10.81 19.22 -6.36
CA VAL A 217 -11.71 20.19 -5.71
C VAL A 217 -11.53 21.57 -6.33
N VAL A 218 -10.28 22.04 -6.48
CA VAL A 218 -9.99 23.37 -7.02
C VAL A 218 -10.49 23.51 -8.46
N LEU A 219 -10.18 22.54 -9.33
CA LEU A 219 -10.61 22.61 -10.73
C LEU A 219 -12.13 22.59 -10.88
N ASN A 220 -12.82 21.72 -10.13
CA ASN A 220 -14.27 21.67 -10.20
C ASN A 220 -14.94 22.93 -9.63
N LEU A 221 -14.32 23.61 -8.66
CA LEU A 221 -14.77 24.92 -8.20
C LEU A 221 -14.57 26.00 -9.27
N LEU A 222 -13.37 26.06 -9.88
CA LEU A 222 -13.03 27.05 -10.89
C LEU A 222 -13.85 26.89 -12.19
N THR A 223 -14.14 25.65 -12.58
CA THR A 223 -14.96 25.35 -13.78
C THR A 223 -16.46 25.42 -13.53
N GLY A 224 -16.88 25.63 -12.28
CA GLY A 224 -18.29 25.69 -11.89
C GLY A 224 -19.00 24.32 -11.89
N LYS A 225 -18.29 23.23 -12.18
CA LYS A 225 -18.83 21.86 -12.26
C LYS A 225 -19.07 21.21 -10.89
N ALA A 226 -18.69 21.84 -9.79
CA ALA A 226 -18.78 21.28 -8.44
C ALA A 226 -20.19 20.82 -8.04
N LYS A 227 -21.23 21.54 -8.49
CA LYS A 227 -22.64 21.17 -8.27
C LYS A 227 -23.08 20.01 -9.16
N GLU A 228 -22.66 20.00 -10.41
CA GLU A 228 -22.98 18.97 -11.39
C GLU A 228 -22.35 17.61 -10.99
N LYS A 229 -21.09 17.61 -10.63
CA LYS A 229 -20.33 16.44 -10.15
C LYS A 229 -20.73 16.00 -8.73
N LYS A 230 -21.61 16.74 -8.04
CA LYS A 230 -22.08 16.43 -6.67
C LYS A 230 -20.92 16.08 -5.71
N ILE A 231 -19.86 16.92 -5.74
CA ILE A 231 -18.71 16.70 -4.89
C ILE A 231 -19.14 16.61 -3.43
N SER A 232 -18.74 15.54 -2.75
CA SER A 232 -19.13 15.32 -1.35
C SER A 232 -18.49 16.36 -0.43
N ILE A 233 -19.17 16.70 0.66
CA ILE A 233 -18.62 17.59 1.70
C ILE A 233 -17.29 17.04 2.23
N LEU A 234 -17.17 15.72 2.31
CA LEU A 234 -15.94 15.05 2.73
C LEU A 234 -14.74 15.42 1.84
N MET A 235 -14.91 15.52 0.52
CA MET A 235 -13.83 15.89 -0.40
C MET A 235 -13.35 17.34 -0.15
N TYR A 236 -14.26 18.27 0.17
CA TYR A 236 -13.87 19.64 0.54
C TYR A 236 -13.09 19.66 1.85
N VAL A 237 -13.56 18.95 2.86
CA VAL A 237 -12.86 18.82 4.16
C VAL A 237 -11.47 18.24 3.95
N LEU A 238 -11.33 17.18 3.15
CA LEU A 238 -10.05 16.56 2.83
C LEU A 238 -9.11 17.53 2.11
N ALA A 239 -9.60 18.25 1.11
CA ALA A 239 -8.78 19.23 0.39
C ALA A 239 -8.24 20.31 1.35
N VAL A 240 -9.08 20.82 2.26
CA VAL A 240 -8.65 21.79 3.28
C VAL A 240 -7.61 21.18 4.22
N LEU A 241 -7.83 19.97 4.71
CA LEU A 241 -6.89 19.29 5.60
C LEU A 241 -5.53 19.03 4.92
N PHE A 242 -5.54 18.62 3.64
CA PHE A 242 -4.31 18.45 2.89
C PHE A 242 -3.58 19.78 2.60
N ILE A 243 -4.31 20.86 2.36
CA ILE A 243 -3.69 22.19 2.25
C ILE A 243 -3.07 22.61 3.59
N LEU A 244 -3.77 22.39 4.70
CA LEU A 244 -3.23 22.66 6.04
C LEU A 244 -1.99 21.83 6.34
N LYS A 245 -1.97 20.54 5.91
CA LYS A 245 -0.78 19.69 5.99
C LYS A 245 0.43 20.38 5.31
N TYR A 246 0.27 20.92 4.10
CA TYR A 246 1.39 21.58 3.38
C TYR A 246 1.81 22.93 3.99
N ILE A 247 0.97 23.56 4.79
CA ILE A 247 1.29 24.82 5.45
C ILE A 247 2.03 24.58 6.78
N PHE A 248 1.68 23.51 7.50
CA PHE A 248 2.15 23.27 8.87
C PHE A 248 3.17 22.14 9.02
N LEU A 249 3.33 21.29 8.03
CA LEU A 249 4.30 20.18 7.95
C LEU A 249 5.31 20.42 6.83
#